data_d89d67d43e6ff36e1a7e97f042ed28a2
#
_entry.id   d89d67d43e6ff36e1a7e97f042ed28a2
#
_cell.length_a   1.000
_cell.length_b   1.000
_cell.length_c   1.000
_cell.angle_alpha   90.00
_cell.angle_beta   90.00
_cell.angle_gamma   90.00
#
_symmetry.space_group_name_H-M   'P 1'
#
loop_
_entity.id
_entity.type
_entity.pdbx_description
1 polymer ?
#
loop_
_entity_poly.entity_id
_entity_poly.type
_entity_poly.pdbx_seq_one_letter_code
_entity_poly.pdbx_strand_id
1 'polypeptide(L)'
;MRTRVLPKRGIWARADEILVTLGSQNALYLLASLLMARGVRVGVENPGFRDAASIFDIHGAKVHLQDVDDQGLVVDRRLDDCQYLYVTPGHQVPTGVAMSTVRREQLLRQIRDHDQVLIEDDYDAEFNLDNHPLPALKASDSSGRVIYLSSLSKAFSPGLRIGYMVADAELIDELRALRRLMYRHPPLNNQRMLADFLAQGHYDAHLRRFREEHCRRRELLYQALRSDLSDCQPMGSPGASACWLAAPAGIDTQRLAWAAAQQSVLIESGAQFFLGDGAAPKNFMRLGFHAIDAERIRPGVQKLGEVLAGL
;
A
#
# COMPACT_ATOMS: atom_id res chain seq x y z
N MET A 1 -0.22 12.99 -15.89
CA MET A 1 -0.19 11.58 -15.47
C MET A 1 0.14 10.63 -16.62
N ARG A 2 -0.64 10.63 -17.70
CA ARG A 2 -0.50 9.70 -18.87
C ARG A 2 0.92 9.58 -19.42
N THR A 3 1.65 10.68 -19.51
CA THR A 3 2.96 10.76 -20.17
C THR A 3 4.16 10.79 -19.22
N ARG A 4 3.94 10.97 -17.90
CA ARG A 4 5.03 11.17 -16.94
C ARG A 4 4.97 10.25 -15.73
N VAL A 5 3.79 9.75 -15.38
CA VAL A 5 3.60 8.90 -14.18
C VAL A 5 3.32 7.46 -14.58
N LEU A 6 2.25 7.20 -15.31
CA LEU A 6 1.83 5.87 -15.70
C LEU A 6 2.89 5.06 -16.49
N PRO A 7 3.65 5.66 -17.45
CA PRO A 7 4.69 4.91 -18.17
C PRO A 7 5.80 4.37 -17.27
N LYS A 8 6.06 5.00 -16.10
CA LYS A 8 7.02 4.49 -15.12
C LYS A 8 6.59 3.18 -14.46
N ARG A 9 5.29 2.87 -14.53
CA ARG A 9 4.70 1.62 -14.07
C ARG A 9 4.35 0.65 -15.21
N GLY A 10 4.76 0.99 -16.46
CA GLY A 10 4.45 0.21 -17.65
C GLY A 10 3.00 0.34 -18.13
N ILE A 11 2.24 1.32 -17.60
CA ILE A 11 0.84 1.51 -17.92
C ILE A 11 0.67 2.57 -19.01
N TRP A 12 -0.08 2.21 -20.04
CA TRP A 12 -0.51 3.12 -21.10
C TRP A 12 -2.04 3.20 -21.11
N ALA A 13 -2.58 4.37 -20.85
CA ALA A 13 -4.02 4.55 -20.71
C ALA A 13 -4.50 5.81 -21.44
N ARG A 14 -5.72 5.77 -21.95
CA ARG A 14 -6.42 6.94 -22.52
C ARG A 14 -6.93 7.83 -21.38
N ALA A 15 -7.36 9.04 -21.70
CA ALA A 15 -7.87 9.99 -20.72
C ALA A 15 -9.20 9.54 -20.08
N ASP A 16 -10.01 8.84 -20.84
CA ASP A 16 -11.29 8.27 -20.44
C ASP A 16 -11.13 7.04 -19.51
N GLU A 17 -9.97 6.39 -19.52
CA GLU A 17 -9.61 5.28 -18.63
C GLU A 17 -9.02 5.73 -17.28
N ILE A 18 -8.97 7.04 -17.01
CA ILE A 18 -8.33 7.58 -15.79
C ILE A 18 -9.33 8.41 -14.99
N LEU A 19 -9.44 8.11 -13.69
CA LEU A 19 -10.19 8.91 -12.73
C LEU A 19 -9.25 9.50 -11.66
N VAL A 20 -9.23 10.82 -11.53
CA VAL A 20 -8.52 11.50 -10.43
C VAL A 20 -9.39 11.48 -9.18
N THR A 21 -8.83 11.14 -8.02
CA THR A 21 -9.52 10.98 -6.73
C THR A 21 -8.84 11.76 -5.61
N LEU A 22 -9.45 11.80 -4.42
CA LEU A 22 -8.89 12.38 -3.19
C LEU A 22 -7.95 11.41 -2.45
N GLY A 23 -6.98 10.82 -3.18
CA GLY A 23 -6.10 9.76 -2.70
C GLY A 23 -6.64 8.37 -3.02
N SER A 24 -5.82 7.32 -2.81
CA SER A 24 -6.17 5.92 -3.08
C SER A 24 -7.32 5.41 -2.22
N GLN A 25 -7.40 5.82 -0.95
CA GLN A 25 -8.49 5.41 -0.06
C GLN A 25 -9.86 5.89 -0.56
N ASN A 26 -9.95 7.11 -1.11
CA ASN A 26 -11.18 7.59 -1.75
C ASN A 26 -11.48 6.83 -3.05
N ALA A 27 -10.45 6.49 -3.83
CA ALA A 27 -10.61 5.63 -5.01
C ALA A 27 -11.20 4.27 -4.62
N LEU A 28 -10.67 3.66 -3.57
CA LEU A 28 -11.16 2.38 -3.06
C LEU A 28 -12.61 2.47 -2.55
N TYR A 29 -12.95 3.56 -1.83
CA TYR A 29 -14.32 3.78 -1.36
C TYR A 29 -15.31 3.94 -2.53
N LEU A 30 -14.94 4.68 -3.57
CA LEU A 30 -15.76 4.82 -4.79
C LEU A 30 -15.98 3.47 -5.49
N LEU A 31 -14.91 2.67 -5.63
CA LEU A 31 -15.01 1.31 -6.19
C LEU A 31 -15.95 0.43 -5.36
N ALA A 32 -15.75 0.41 -4.04
CA ALA A 32 -16.58 -0.38 -3.16
C ALA A 32 -18.06 0.04 -3.22
N SER A 33 -18.34 1.35 -3.27
CA SER A 33 -19.70 1.87 -3.39
C SER A 33 -20.41 1.45 -4.68
N LEU A 34 -19.67 1.18 -5.75
CA LEU A 34 -20.22 0.76 -7.04
C LEU A 34 -20.27 -0.76 -7.19
N LEU A 35 -19.21 -1.45 -6.77
CA LEU A 35 -18.98 -2.86 -7.10
C LEU A 35 -19.34 -3.82 -5.95
N MET A 36 -19.33 -3.35 -4.69
CA MET A 36 -19.61 -4.20 -3.55
C MET A 36 -21.08 -4.20 -3.20
N ALA A 37 -21.60 -5.37 -2.92
CA ALA A 37 -23.00 -5.58 -2.54
C ALA A 37 -23.13 -6.86 -1.70
N ARG A 38 -24.29 -7.09 -1.12
CA ARG A 38 -24.59 -8.33 -0.40
C ARG A 38 -24.46 -9.54 -1.32
N GLY A 39 -23.63 -10.49 -0.91
CA GLY A 39 -23.33 -11.70 -1.68
C GLY A 39 -22.04 -11.65 -2.50
N VAL A 40 -21.50 -10.47 -2.72
CA VAL A 40 -20.16 -10.30 -3.33
C VAL A 40 -19.08 -10.79 -2.35
N ARG A 41 -18.12 -11.55 -2.83
CA ARG A 41 -16.94 -12.00 -2.07
C ARG A 41 -15.69 -11.28 -2.58
N VAL A 42 -14.90 -10.75 -1.65
CA VAL A 42 -13.63 -10.10 -1.95
C VAL A 42 -12.49 -10.72 -1.16
N GLY A 43 -11.49 -11.25 -1.86
CA GLY A 43 -10.26 -11.76 -1.27
C GLY A 43 -9.34 -10.59 -0.90
N VAL A 44 -8.84 -10.56 0.34
CA VAL A 44 -7.91 -9.55 0.84
C VAL A 44 -6.73 -10.21 1.53
N GLU A 45 -5.58 -9.57 1.50
CA GLU A 45 -4.36 -9.99 2.18
C GLU A 45 -4.54 -10.05 3.69
N ASN A 46 -3.98 -11.07 4.37
CA ASN A 46 -3.94 -11.19 5.82
C ASN A 46 -2.56 -11.74 6.29
N PRO A 47 -1.73 -10.94 7.01
CA PRO A 47 -2.02 -9.58 7.44
C PRO A 47 -2.18 -8.64 6.26
N GLY A 48 -3.01 -7.58 6.43
CA GLY A 48 -3.38 -6.70 5.31
C GLY A 48 -3.81 -5.29 5.73
N PHE A 49 -4.19 -4.50 4.73
CA PHE A 49 -4.69 -3.15 4.94
C PHE A 49 -6.12 -3.19 5.49
N ARG A 50 -6.26 -2.96 6.79
CA ARG A 50 -7.55 -3.05 7.52
C ARG A 50 -8.64 -2.17 6.92
N ASP A 51 -8.29 -0.93 6.51
CA ASP A 51 -9.29 0.00 5.99
C ASP A 51 -9.91 -0.52 4.69
N ALA A 52 -9.14 -1.23 3.84
CA ALA A 52 -9.69 -1.85 2.63
C ALA A 52 -10.75 -2.90 2.98
N ALA A 53 -10.43 -3.81 3.89
CA ALA A 53 -11.37 -4.83 4.35
C ALA A 53 -12.62 -4.20 4.96
N SER A 54 -12.45 -3.15 5.81
CA SER A 54 -13.57 -2.43 6.41
C SER A 54 -14.43 -1.70 5.37
N ILE A 55 -13.82 -1.08 4.35
CA ILE A 55 -14.55 -0.43 3.26
C ILE A 55 -15.39 -1.45 2.49
N PHE A 56 -14.85 -2.63 2.18
CA PHE A 56 -15.61 -3.67 1.49
C PHE A 56 -16.77 -4.20 2.35
N ASP A 57 -16.54 -4.44 3.63
CA ASP A 57 -17.54 -4.94 4.58
C ASP A 57 -18.71 -3.97 4.76
N ILE A 58 -18.46 -2.67 4.98
CA ILE A 58 -19.54 -1.67 5.13
C ILE A 58 -20.38 -1.49 3.87
N HIS A 59 -19.89 -1.87 2.70
CA HIS A 59 -20.65 -1.91 1.44
C HIS A 59 -21.33 -3.26 1.21
N GLY A 60 -21.23 -4.19 2.18
CA GLY A 60 -21.98 -5.45 2.19
C GLY A 60 -21.25 -6.63 1.55
N ALA A 61 -20.02 -6.48 1.09
CA ALA A 61 -19.24 -7.60 0.59
C ALA A 61 -18.81 -8.53 1.73
N LYS A 62 -18.71 -9.82 1.42
CA LYS A 62 -18.11 -10.80 2.33
C LYS A 62 -16.58 -10.83 2.12
N VAL A 63 -15.86 -10.32 3.11
CA VAL A 63 -14.39 -10.33 3.08
C VAL A 63 -13.88 -11.75 3.31
N HIS A 64 -13.02 -12.23 2.40
CA HIS A 64 -12.28 -13.48 2.51
C HIS A 64 -10.82 -13.17 2.80
N LEU A 65 -10.28 -13.72 3.89
CA LEU A 65 -8.91 -13.47 4.32
C LEU A 65 -7.97 -14.49 3.67
N GLN A 66 -6.97 -13.99 2.96
CA GLN A 66 -5.98 -14.82 2.26
C GLN A 66 -4.59 -14.59 2.83
N ASP A 67 -3.87 -15.67 3.08
CA ASP A 67 -2.54 -15.62 3.67
C ASP A 67 -1.53 -14.90 2.78
N VAL A 68 -0.54 -14.30 3.41
CA VAL A 68 0.63 -13.67 2.79
C VAL A 68 1.89 -14.40 3.23
N ASP A 69 2.77 -14.71 2.29
CA ASP A 69 4.09 -15.28 2.54
C ASP A 69 5.22 -14.33 2.05
N ASP A 70 6.44 -14.84 1.95
CA ASP A 70 7.61 -14.10 1.48
C ASP A 70 7.57 -13.73 -0.02
N GLN A 71 6.57 -14.19 -0.76
CA GLN A 71 6.33 -13.87 -2.17
C GLN A 71 5.07 -13.02 -2.40
N GLY A 72 4.37 -12.61 -1.35
CA GLY A 72 3.12 -11.85 -1.38
C GLY A 72 1.87 -12.71 -1.13
N LEU A 73 0.71 -12.27 -1.61
CA LEU A 73 -0.55 -13.01 -1.45
C LEU A 73 -0.41 -14.45 -1.94
N VAL A 74 -0.79 -15.43 -1.12
CA VAL A 74 -0.82 -16.84 -1.52
C VAL A 74 -1.96 -17.09 -2.49
N VAL A 75 -1.66 -17.63 -3.66
CA VAL A 75 -2.68 -17.97 -4.68
C VAL A 75 -3.03 -19.45 -4.57
N ASP A 76 -4.21 -19.75 -4.08
CA ASP A 76 -4.74 -21.12 -3.93
C ASP A 76 -6.27 -21.15 -4.10
N ARG A 77 -6.86 -22.35 -4.01
CA ARG A 77 -8.30 -22.60 -4.23
C ARG A 77 -9.24 -21.80 -3.32
N ARG A 78 -8.76 -21.24 -2.21
CA ARG A 78 -9.57 -20.40 -1.32
C ARG A 78 -10.04 -19.11 -2.00
N LEU A 79 -9.35 -18.70 -3.07
CA LEU A 79 -9.69 -17.53 -3.88
C LEU A 79 -10.74 -17.81 -4.96
N ASP A 80 -10.99 -19.09 -5.34
CA ASP A 80 -11.81 -19.45 -6.51
C ASP A 80 -13.23 -18.86 -6.45
N ASP A 81 -13.80 -18.77 -5.28
CA ASP A 81 -15.16 -18.23 -5.06
C ASP A 81 -15.22 -16.69 -4.92
N CYS A 82 -14.11 -15.99 -4.98
CA CYS A 82 -14.09 -14.54 -4.88
C CYS A 82 -14.38 -13.91 -6.25
N GLN A 83 -15.20 -12.87 -6.29
CA GLN A 83 -15.43 -12.05 -7.49
C GLN A 83 -14.35 -10.99 -7.65
N TYR A 84 -13.83 -10.48 -6.53
CA TYR A 84 -12.80 -9.45 -6.48
C TYR A 84 -11.62 -9.90 -5.62
N LEU A 85 -10.42 -9.49 -6.00
CA LEU A 85 -9.21 -9.66 -5.20
C LEU A 85 -8.57 -8.28 -5.00
N TYR A 86 -8.21 -7.94 -3.76
CA TYR A 86 -7.51 -6.70 -3.42
C TYR A 86 -6.09 -7.04 -2.96
N VAL A 87 -5.09 -6.45 -3.60
CA VAL A 87 -3.67 -6.71 -3.32
C VAL A 87 -2.84 -5.44 -3.33
N THR A 88 -1.73 -5.46 -2.57
CA THR A 88 -0.71 -4.43 -2.52
C THR A 88 0.64 -4.96 -3.02
N PRO A 89 0.79 -5.24 -4.34
CA PRO A 89 1.85 -6.12 -4.86
C PRO A 89 3.21 -5.44 -4.98
N GLY A 90 3.27 -4.11 -4.95
CA GLY A 90 4.53 -3.36 -4.95
C GLY A 90 5.29 -3.55 -3.65
N HIS A 91 4.63 -3.23 -2.55
CA HIS A 91 5.06 -3.48 -1.18
C HIS A 91 3.82 -3.82 -0.36
N GLN A 92 3.70 -5.07 0.01
CA GLN A 92 2.56 -5.59 0.77
C GLN A 92 2.40 -4.87 2.11
N VAL A 93 1.18 -4.47 2.46
CA VAL A 93 0.88 -3.86 3.76
C VAL A 93 0.44 -4.95 4.73
N PRO A 94 1.12 -5.12 5.89
CA PRO A 94 2.18 -4.28 6.46
C PRO A 94 3.60 -4.81 6.22
N THR A 95 3.76 -5.99 5.63
CA THR A 95 5.02 -6.74 5.63
C THR A 95 6.13 -6.10 4.78
N GLY A 96 5.77 -5.24 3.82
CA GLY A 96 6.70 -4.66 2.87
C GLY A 96 7.22 -5.64 1.82
N VAL A 97 6.69 -6.85 1.75
CA VAL A 97 7.08 -7.86 0.75
C VAL A 97 6.67 -7.38 -0.65
N ALA A 98 7.61 -7.40 -1.59
CA ALA A 98 7.31 -7.21 -3.01
C ALA A 98 6.86 -8.54 -3.61
N MET A 99 5.69 -8.56 -4.26
CA MET A 99 5.17 -9.78 -4.89
C MET A 99 6.10 -10.24 -6.00
N SER A 100 6.55 -11.52 -5.91
CA SER A 100 7.49 -12.11 -6.87
C SER A 100 6.89 -12.21 -8.28
N THR A 101 7.74 -12.24 -9.31
CA THR A 101 7.29 -12.40 -10.70
C THR A 101 6.43 -13.66 -10.88
N VAL A 102 6.85 -14.77 -10.27
CA VAL A 102 6.10 -16.05 -10.33
C VAL A 102 4.71 -15.88 -9.73
N ARG A 103 4.61 -15.24 -8.57
CA ARG A 103 3.33 -15.02 -7.89
C ARG A 103 2.42 -14.06 -8.67
N ARG A 104 2.99 -13.03 -9.32
CA ARG A 104 2.26 -12.12 -10.21
C ARG A 104 1.64 -12.86 -11.40
N GLU A 105 2.39 -13.77 -12.03
CA GLU A 105 1.88 -14.61 -13.11
C GLU A 105 0.80 -15.59 -12.65
N GLN A 106 0.96 -16.19 -11.46
CA GLN A 106 -0.06 -17.04 -10.86
C GLN A 106 -1.35 -16.27 -10.61
N LEU A 107 -1.25 -15.07 -10.04
CA LEU A 107 -2.41 -14.23 -9.75
C LEU A 107 -3.13 -13.76 -11.03
N LEU A 108 -2.38 -13.35 -12.06
CA LEU A 108 -2.98 -12.99 -13.36
C LEU A 108 -3.66 -14.18 -14.07
N ARG A 109 -3.13 -15.40 -13.89
CA ARG A 109 -3.81 -16.62 -14.35
C ARG A 109 -5.08 -16.86 -13.54
N GLN A 110 -5.01 -16.81 -12.22
CA GLN A 110 -6.15 -16.99 -11.32
C GLN A 110 -7.33 -16.10 -11.72
N ILE A 111 -7.12 -14.78 -11.86
CA ILE A 111 -8.21 -13.86 -12.21
C ILE A 111 -8.81 -14.12 -13.58
N ARG A 112 -8.02 -14.58 -14.53
CA ARG A 112 -8.49 -14.93 -15.88
C ARG A 112 -9.29 -16.24 -15.88
N ASP A 113 -8.77 -17.26 -15.20
CA ASP A 113 -9.34 -18.61 -15.22
C ASP A 113 -10.66 -18.68 -14.40
N HIS A 114 -10.84 -17.78 -13.42
CA HIS A 114 -12.02 -17.70 -12.55
C HIS A 114 -12.90 -16.47 -12.80
N ASP A 115 -12.68 -15.72 -13.87
CA ASP A 115 -13.47 -14.53 -14.25
C ASP A 115 -13.50 -13.44 -13.16
N GLN A 116 -12.41 -13.28 -12.41
CA GLN A 116 -12.28 -12.37 -11.26
C GLN A 116 -11.78 -11.00 -11.69
N VAL A 117 -12.01 -9.99 -10.85
CA VAL A 117 -11.44 -8.65 -11.02
C VAL A 117 -10.40 -8.40 -9.93
N LEU A 118 -9.24 -7.93 -10.33
CA LEU A 118 -8.14 -7.59 -9.43
C LEU A 118 -8.09 -6.08 -9.17
N ILE A 119 -8.10 -5.68 -7.91
CA ILE A 119 -7.86 -4.32 -7.46
C ILE A 119 -6.40 -4.25 -6.98
N GLU A 120 -5.55 -3.65 -7.80
CA GLU A 120 -4.13 -3.42 -7.51
C GLU A 120 -3.96 -2.06 -6.84
N ASP A 121 -3.60 -2.02 -5.56
CA ASP A 121 -3.27 -0.78 -4.84
C ASP A 121 -1.75 -0.59 -4.78
N ASP A 122 -1.24 0.28 -5.63
CA ASP A 122 0.17 0.64 -5.75
C ASP A 122 0.41 1.98 -5.01
N TYR A 123 0.14 1.96 -3.70
CA TYR A 123 0.06 3.13 -2.83
C TYR A 123 1.40 3.83 -2.59
N ASP A 124 2.52 3.16 -2.86
CA ASP A 124 3.88 3.66 -2.64
C ASP A 124 4.81 3.42 -3.84
N ALA A 125 4.27 3.45 -5.04
CA ALA A 125 4.99 3.24 -6.30
C ALA A 125 6.28 4.06 -6.45
N GLU A 126 6.32 5.26 -5.87
CA GLU A 126 7.46 6.16 -5.92
C GLU A 126 8.64 5.73 -5.04
N PHE A 127 8.39 4.91 -4.01
CA PHE A 127 9.41 4.42 -3.08
C PHE A 127 10.24 3.26 -3.63
N ASN A 128 9.85 2.71 -4.76
CA ASN A 128 10.61 1.61 -5.33
C ASN A 128 12.04 2.07 -5.66
N LEU A 129 13.02 1.44 -4.97
CA LEU A 129 14.44 1.77 -5.05
C LEU A 129 15.18 0.93 -6.08
N ASP A 130 14.53 -0.08 -6.65
CA ASP A 130 15.16 -0.93 -7.65
C ASP A 130 15.46 -0.13 -8.92
N ASN A 131 16.61 -0.35 -9.51
CA ASN A 131 16.99 0.24 -10.80
C ASN A 131 16.02 -0.20 -11.92
N HIS A 132 15.39 -1.35 -11.75
CA HIS A 132 14.40 -1.93 -12.66
C HIS A 132 13.18 -2.41 -11.87
N PRO A 133 12.30 -1.49 -11.42
CA PRO A 133 11.12 -1.87 -10.68
C PRO A 133 10.20 -2.73 -11.55
N LEU A 134 9.64 -3.77 -10.95
CA LEU A 134 8.64 -4.59 -11.64
C LEU A 134 7.47 -3.68 -12.09
N PRO A 135 7.00 -3.83 -13.32
CA PRO A 135 5.84 -3.10 -13.79
C PRO A 135 4.61 -3.41 -12.94
N ALA A 136 3.58 -2.58 -12.99
CA ALA A 136 2.31 -2.87 -12.35
C ALA A 136 1.69 -4.16 -12.91
N LEU A 137 0.86 -4.86 -12.13
CA LEU A 137 0.07 -6.00 -12.64
C LEU A 137 -0.83 -5.56 -13.79
N LYS A 138 -1.41 -4.35 -13.68
CA LYS A 138 -2.17 -3.71 -14.76
C LYS A 138 -1.42 -3.64 -16.09
N ALA A 139 -0.10 -3.44 -16.06
CA ALA A 139 0.72 -3.40 -17.27
C ALA A 139 0.86 -4.75 -17.97
N SER A 140 0.75 -5.84 -17.22
CA SER A 140 0.84 -7.22 -17.70
C SER A 140 -0.54 -7.87 -17.93
N ASP A 141 -1.62 -7.15 -17.63
CA ASP A 141 -2.99 -7.63 -17.77
C ASP A 141 -3.45 -7.56 -19.23
N SER A 142 -3.62 -8.72 -19.85
CA SER A 142 -4.20 -8.86 -21.19
C SER A 142 -5.72 -9.09 -21.19
N SER A 143 -6.32 -9.27 -20.01
CA SER A 143 -7.74 -9.57 -19.85
C SER A 143 -8.62 -8.35 -19.61
N GLY A 144 -8.04 -7.19 -19.30
CA GLY A 144 -8.77 -5.98 -18.93
C GLY A 144 -9.35 -6.02 -17.50
N ARG A 145 -8.98 -7.02 -16.68
CA ARG A 145 -9.59 -7.28 -15.37
C ARG A 145 -8.84 -6.67 -14.19
N VAL A 146 -7.75 -5.96 -14.42
CA VAL A 146 -7.02 -5.28 -13.36
C VAL A 146 -7.47 -3.83 -13.29
N ILE A 147 -7.93 -3.40 -12.12
CA ILE A 147 -8.18 -2.01 -11.74
C ILE A 147 -6.96 -1.55 -10.95
N TYR A 148 -6.29 -0.52 -11.43
CA TYR A 148 -5.09 0.02 -10.80
C TYR A 148 -5.40 1.27 -10.00
N LEU A 149 -5.00 1.29 -8.73
CA LEU A 149 -5.08 2.43 -7.81
C LEU A 149 -3.70 2.92 -7.46
N SER A 150 -3.53 4.24 -7.33
CA SER A 150 -2.29 4.81 -6.81
C SER A 150 -2.52 6.20 -6.20
N SER A 151 -1.54 6.67 -5.45
CA SER A 151 -1.57 7.96 -4.78
C SER A 151 -0.26 8.71 -4.98
N LEU A 152 -0.34 10.01 -5.25
CA LEU A 152 0.82 10.89 -5.31
C LEU A 152 1.10 11.61 -3.98
N SER A 153 0.23 11.40 -2.96
CA SER A 153 0.32 12.12 -1.69
C SER A 153 1.56 11.79 -0.88
N LYS A 154 2.08 10.56 -0.98
CA LYS A 154 3.24 10.13 -0.18
C LYS A 154 4.55 10.75 -0.66
N ALA A 155 4.75 10.81 -1.97
CA ALA A 155 5.98 11.35 -2.54
C ALA A 155 6.01 12.88 -2.57
N PHE A 156 4.85 13.55 -2.57
CA PHE A 156 4.77 15.01 -2.63
C PHE A 156 4.48 15.64 -1.28
N SER A 157 3.27 15.46 -0.83
CA SER A 157 2.77 16.01 0.44
C SER A 157 1.45 15.33 0.78
N PRO A 158 1.25 14.94 2.04
CA PRO A 158 -0.04 14.40 2.49
C PRO A 158 -1.22 15.35 2.23
N GLY A 159 -0.99 16.67 2.29
CA GLY A 159 -2.00 17.69 2.05
C GLY A 159 -2.43 17.85 0.59
N LEU A 160 -1.69 17.29 -0.38
CA LEU A 160 -2.05 17.35 -1.80
C LEU A 160 -3.36 16.59 -2.10
N ARG A 161 -3.59 15.48 -1.42
CA ARG A 161 -4.78 14.63 -1.54
C ARG A 161 -5.16 14.34 -2.99
N ILE A 162 -4.21 13.92 -3.81
CA ILE A 162 -4.43 13.44 -5.18
C ILE A 162 -4.03 11.98 -5.28
N GLY A 163 -5.01 11.16 -5.62
CA GLY A 163 -4.86 9.80 -6.10
C GLY A 163 -5.47 9.66 -7.49
N TYR A 164 -5.33 8.50 -8.05
CA TYR A 164 -5.93 8.18 -9.33
C TYR A 164 -6.19 6.70 -9.48
N MET A 165 -7.08 6.38 -10.39
CA MET A 165 -7.48 5.04 -10.77
C MET A 165 -7.32 4.89 -12.28
N VAL A 166 -6.92 3.70 -12.73
CA VAL A 166 -6.90 3.32 -14.15
C VAL A 166 -7.71 2.03 -14.31
N ALA A 167 -8.76 2.11 -15.10
CA ALA A 167 -9.64 0.98 -15.39
C ALA A 167 -10.25 1.13 -16.79
N ASP A 168 -11.15 0.22 -17.15
CA ASP A 168 -11.95 0.33 -18.36
C ASP A 168 -12.76 1.63 -18.37
N ALA A 169 -12.97 2.20 -19.57
CA ALA A 169 -13.63 3.50 -19.73
C ALA A 169 -15.07 3.51 -19.23
N GLU A 170 -15.82 2.42 -19.39
CA GLU A 170 -17.20 2.29 -18.94
C GLU A 170 -17.25 2.35 -17.41
N LEU A 171 -16.39 1.60 -16.72
CA LEU A 171 -16.26 1.64 -15.26
C LEU A 171 -15.85 3.04 -14.77
N ILE A 172 -14.91 3.69 -15.47
CA ILE A 172 -14.48 5.05 -15.12
C ILE A 172 -15.61 6.06 -15.28
N ASP A 173 -16.48 5.92 -16.27
CA ASP A 173 -17.64 6.81 -16.45
C ASP A 173 -18.67 6.65 -15.34
N GLU A 174 -18.98 5.43 -14.94
CA GLU A 174 -19.86 5.15 -13.79
C GLU A 174 -19.28 5.71 -12.48
N LEU A 175 -18.01 5.48 -12.23
CA LEU A 175 -17.32 6.03 -11.04
C LEU A 175 -17.24 7.56 -11.08
N ARG A 176 -17.13 8.16 -12.26
CA ARG A 176 -17.14 9.63 -12.44
C ARG A 176 -18.54 10.18 -12.13
N ALA A 177 -19.61 9.48 -12.53
CA ALA A 177 -20.97 9.83 -12.21
C ALA A 177 -21.21 9.75 -10.69
N LEU A 178 -20.79 8.65 -10.05
CA LEU A 178 -20.88 8.48 -8.60
C LEU A 178 -20.09 9.56 -7.84
N ARG A 179 -18.83 9.79 -8.20
CA ARG A 179 -17.98 10.84 -7.62
C ARG A 179 -18.63 12.23 -7.71
N ARG A 180 -19.28 12.52 -8.85
CA ARG A 180 -19.99 13.81 -9.06
C ARG A 180 -21.10 14.01 -8.02
N LEU A 181 -21.80 12.95 -7.63
CA LEU A 181 -22.85 13.01 -6.59
C LEU A 181 -22.25 13.24 -5.19
N MET A 182 -21.05 12.74 -4.93
CA MET A 182 -20.43 12.86 -3.61
C MET A 182 -19.77 14.24 -3.38
N TYR A 183 -18.90 14.68 -4.31
CA TYR A 183 -18.11 15.91 -4.13
C TYR A 183 -17.69 16.57 -5.47
N ARG A 184 -18.28 16.16 -6.57
CA ARG A 184 -18.07 16.64 -7.95
C ARG A 184 -16.69 16.27 -8.51
N HIS A 185 -15.60 16.87 -7.98
CA HIS A 185 -14.22 16.64 -8.41
C HIS A 185 -13.23 17.01 -7.30
N PRO A 186 -12.03 16.45 -7.28
CA PRO A 186 -10.95 16.91 -6.41
C PRO A 186 -10.62 18.39 -6.65
N PRO A 187 -10.02 19.11 -5.66
CA PRO A 187 -9.68 20.52 -5.79
C PRO A 187 -8.89 20.83 -7.07
N LEU A 188 -9.43 21.72 -7.91
CA LEU A 188 -8.83 22.04 -9.22
C LEU A 188 -7.46 22.70 -9.07
N ASN A 189 -7.26 23.51 -8.03
CA ASN A 189 -5.97 24.15 -7.78
C ASN A 189 -4.86 23.11 -7.55
N ASN A 190 -5.15 22.06 -6.75
CA ASN A 190 -4.19 20.97 -6.50
C ASN A 190 -3.89 20.20 -7.79
N GLN A 191 -4.92 19.94 -8.60
CA GLN A 191 -4.75 19.26 -9.89
C GLN A 191 -3.92 20.12 -10.86
N ARG A 192 -4.18 21.43 -10.92
CA ARG A 192 -3.43 22.35 -11.78
C ARG A 192 -1.98 22.46 -11.34
N MET A 193 -1.73 22.68 -10.06
CA MET A 193 -0.38 22.72 -9.49
C MET A 193 0.42 21.45 -9.83
N LEU A 194 -0.19 20.29 -9.65
CA LEU A 194 0.45 19.02 -10.00
C LEU A 194 0.69 18.90 -11.50
N ALA A 195 -0.26 19.31 -12.33
CA ALA A 195 -0.13 19.26 -13.79
C ALA A 195 1.04 20.13 -14.27
N ASP A 196 1.17 21.34 -13.75
CA ASP A 196 2.27 22.25 -14.06
C ASP A 196 3.62 21.70 -13.57
N PHE A 197 3.67 21.11 -12.37
CA PHE A 197 4.86 20.46 -11.83
C PHE A 197 5.33 19.27 -12.70
N LEU A 198 4.38 18.47 -13.19
CA LEU A 198 4.66 17.37 -14.11
C LEU A 198 5.11 17.88 -15.49
N ALA A 199 4.45 18.91 -16.02
CA ALA A 199 4.74 19.47 -17.36
C ALA A 199 6.14 20.11 -17.42
N GLN A 200 6.55 20.78 -16.35
CA GLN A 200 7.86 21.44 -16.24
C GLN A 200 9.01 20.48 -15.94
N GLY A 201 8.76 19.18 -15.75
CA GLY A 201 9.79 18.18 -15.49
C GLY A 201 10.32 18.16 -14.05
N HIS A 202 9.73 18.97 -13.16
CA HIS A 202 10.14 19.02 -11.75
C HIS A 202 9.90 17.70 -11.00
N TYR A 203 8.93 16.91 -11.46
CA TYR A 203 8.60 15.61 -10.89
C TYR A 203 9.77 14.66 -10.83
N ASP A 204 10.51 14.50 -11.93
CA ASP A 204 11.63 13.55 -11.99
C ASP A 204 12.79 13.97 -11.08
N ALA A 205 13.08 15.29 -11.01
CA ALA A 205 14.09 15.83 -10.12
C ALA A 205 13.68 15.67 -8.64
N HIS A 206 12.39 15.87 -8.35
CA HIS A 206 11.85 15.66 -7.00
C HIS A 206 11.94 14.19 -6.59
N LEU A 207 11.54 13.26 -7.45
CA LEU A 207 11.62 11.82 -7.16
C LEU A 207 13.04 11.33 -6.91
N ARG A 208 14.04 11.84 -7.65
CA ARG A 208 15.44 11.48 -7.38
C ARG A 208 15.86 11.87 -5.97
N ARG A 209 15.65 13.14 -5.57
CA ARG A 209 15.98 13.62 -4.21
C ARG A 209 15.19 12.89 -3.13
N PHE A 210 13.91 12.61 -3.40
CA PHE A 210 13.05 11.85 -2.49
C PHE A 210 13.59 10.44 -2.25
N ARG A 211 13.99 9.73 -3.31
CA ARG A 211 14.57 8.38 -3.23
C ARG A 211 15.93 8.37 -2.53
N GLU A 212 16.80 9.34 -2.82
CA GLU A 212 18.10 9.48 -2.14
C GLU A 212 17.91 9.64 -0.63
N GLU A 213 17.00 10.51 -0.21
CA GLU A 213 16.70 10.72 1.21
C GLU A 213 16.01 9.50 1.83
N HIS A 214 15.13 8.83 1.11
CA HIS A 214 14.51 7.59 1.58
C HIS A 214 15.55 6.48 1.79
N CYS A 215 16.49 6.29 0.85
CA CYS A 215 17.61 5.37 1.00
C CYS A 215 18.44 5.68 2.24
N ARG A 216 18.81 6.94 2.42
CA ARG A 216 19.58 7.41 3.59
C ARG A 216 18.87 7.08 4.90
N ARG A 217 17.59 7.42 5.01
CA ARG A 217 16.79 7.16 6.22
C ARG A 217 16.66 5.67 6.50
N ARG A 218 16.43 4.88 5.46
CA ARG A 218 16.39 3.43 5.59
C ARG A 218 17.70 2.86 6.12
N GLU A 219 18.82 3.29 5.57
CA GLU A 219 20.13 2.82 6.00
C GLU A 219 20.39 3.14 7.48
N LEU A 220 20.09 4.37 7.90
CA LEU A 220 20.18 4.78 9.30
C LEU A 220 19.26 3.94 10.21
N LEU A 221 18.03 3.66 9.77
CA LEU A 221 17.12 2.79 10.51
C LEU A 221 17.71 1.39 10.69
N TYR A 222 18.15 0.75 9.59
CA TYR A 222 18.68 -0.61 9.67
C TYR A 222 19.99 -0.70 10.44
N GLN A 223 20.83 0.35 10.41
CA GLN A 223 22.02 0.45 11.28
C GLN A 223 21.60 0.52 12.75
N ALA A 224 20.65 1.39 13.10
CA ALA A 224 20.16 1.52 14.46
C ALA A 224 19.47 0.23 14.96
N LEU A 225 18.67 -0.44 14.12
CA LEU A 225 18.05 -1.74 14.47
C LEU A 225 19.10 -2.80 14.81
N ARG A 226 20.19 -2.88 14.04
CA ARG A 226 21.27 -3.83 14.33
C ARG A 226 22.02 -3.53 15.63
N SER A 227 22.17 -2.25 16.01
CA SER A 227 22.88 -1.86 17.22
C SER A 227 22.03 -1.87 18.49
N ASP A 228 20.78 -1.42 18.37
CA ASP A 228 19.97 -1.08 19.54
C ASP A 228 18.69 -1.95 19.68
N LEU A 229 18.39 -2.76 18.67
CA LEU A 229 17.22 -3.69 18.61
C LEU A 229 17.59 -5.01 17.92
N SER A 230 18.77 -5.56 18.21
CA SER A 230 19.33 -6.76 17.57
C SER A 230 18.44 -8.00 17.67
N ASP A 231 17.61 -8.09 18.71
CA ASP A 231 16.68 -9.19 18.94
C ASP A 231 15.40 -9.10 18.11
N CYS A 232 15.18 -7.96 17.44
CA CYS A 232 14.07 -7.77 16.52
C CYS A 232 14.51 -8.07 15.09
N GLN A 233 13.73 -8.86 14.36
CA GLN A 233 14.04 -9.27 13.00
C GLN A 233 13.28 -8.40 12.00
N PRO A 234 13.97 -7.58 11.16
CA PRO A 234 13.33 -6.87 10.07
C PRO A 234 12.93 -7.82 8.96
N MET A 235 11.71 -7.63 8.45
CA MET A 235 11.12 -8.40 7.36
C MET A 235 10.77 -7.46 6.18
N GLY A 236 10.47 -8.05 5.03
CA GLY A 236 10.05 -7.32 3.84
C GLY A 236 11.18 -6.96 2.88
N SER A 237 10.82 -6.28 1.81
CA SER A 237 11.72 -5.94 0.71
C SER A 237 12.39 -4.57 0.91
N PRO A 238 13.59 -4.37 0.37
CA PRO A 238 14.17 -3.04 0.26
C PRO A 238 13.24 -2.13 -0.56
N GLY A 239 13.00 -0.91 -0.11
CA GLY A 239 12.15 0.04 -0.83
C GLY A 239 10.77 0.25 -0.23
N ALA A 240 10.32 -0.60 0.68
CA ALA A 240 9.07 -0.34 1.41
C ALA A 240 9.13 0.98 2.21
N SER A 241 8.02 1.68 2.28
CA SER A 241 7.91 2.97 3.00
C SER A 241 7.93 2.83 4.53
N ALA A 242 7.90 1.61 5.04
CA ALA A 242 7.99 1.26 6.46
C ALA A 242 8.70 -0.07 6.64
N CYS A 243 9.23 -0.32 7.83
CA CYS A 243 9.86 -1.57 8.22
C CYS A 243 8.89 -2.41 9.07
N TRP A 244 8.69 -3.66 8.69
CA TRP A 244 7.97 -4.66 9.48
C TRP A 244 8.95 -5.46 10.31
N LEU A 245 8.73 -5.54 11.61
CA LEU A 245 9.63 -6.17 12.58
C LEU A 245 8.92 -7.27 13.35
N ALA A 246 9.60 -8.38 13.53
CA ALA A 246 9.24 -9.40 14.53
C ALA A 246 10.09 -9.16 15.79
N ALA A 247 9.46 -8.83 16.89
CA ALA A 247 10.07 -8.79 18.22
C ALA A 247 10.19 -10.21 18.78
N PRO A 248 11.00 -10.44 19.85
CA PRO A 248 11.11 -11.73 20.51
C PRO A 248 9.75 -12.32 20.91
N ALA A 249 9.67 -13.65 20.91
CA ALA A 249 8.48 -14.35 21.36
C ALA A 249 8.09 -13.95 22.79
N GLY A 250 6.82 -13.68 23.02
CA GLY A 250 6.31 -13.23 24.34
C GLY A 250 6.16 -11.72 24.48
N ILE A 251 6.77 -10.91 23.60
CA ILE A 251 6.59 -9.46 23.62
C ILE A 251 5.21 -9.12 23.04
N ASP A 252 4.46 -8.31 23.80
CA ASP A 252 3.21 -7.71 23.36
C ASP A 252 3.51 -6.30 22.81
N THR A 253 3.52 -6.16 21.47
CA THR A 253 3.85 -4.90 20.82
C THR A 253 2.79 -3.80 21.01
N GLN A 254 1.58 -4.14 21.46
CA GLN A 254 0.60 -3.14 21.84
C GLN A 254 1.00 -2.47 23.17
N ARG A 255 1.48 -3.26 24.13
CA ARG A 255 2.06 -2.73 25.38
C ARG A 255 3.33 -1.93 25.11
N LEU A 256 4.19 -2.46 24.23
CA LEU A 256 5.41 -1.77 23.79
C LEU A 256 5.07 -0.42 23.13
N ALA A 257 4.08 -0.37 22.24
CA ALA A 257 3.66 0.88 21.59
C ALA A 257 3.15 1.92 22.58
N TRP A 258 2.38 1.48 23.58
CA TRP A 258 1.92 2.37 24.64
C TRP A 258 3.08 2.91 25.48
N ALA A 259 4.01 2.07 25.92
CA ALA A 259 5.17 2.45 26.70
C ALA A 259 6.13 3.37 25.92
N ALA A 260 6.38 3.06 24.64
CA ALA A 260 7.21 3.87 23.74
C ALA A 260 6.60 5.28 23.51
N ALA A 261 5.27 5.38 23.40
CA ALA A 261 4.58 6.65 23.26
C ALA A 261 4.82 7.59 24.45
N GLN A 262 4.96 7.06 25.67
CA GLN A 262 5.33 7.85 26.86
C GLN A 262 6.74 8.44 26.75
N GLN A 263 7.60 7.85 25.91
CA GLN A 263 8.95 8.33 25.60
C GLN A 263 9.01 9.11 24.27
N SER A 264 7.85 9.54 23.74
CA SER A 264 7.73 10.27 22.48
C SER A 264 8.19 9.46 21.24
N VAL A 265 8.11 8.13 21.31
CA VAL A 265 8.37 7.22 20.19
C VAL A 265 7.06 6.55 19.78
N LEU A 266 6.63 6.82 18.55
CA LEU A 266 5.39 6.25 18.03
C LEU A 266 5.70 5.07 17.11
N ILE A 267 5.15 3.91 17.44
CA ILE A 267 5.21 2.70 16.62
C ILE A 267 3.79 2.15 16.41
N GLU A 268 3.61 1.37 15.37
CA GLU A 268 2.34 0.69 15.11
C GLU A 268 2.44 -0.77 15.57
N SER A 269 1.56 -1.19 16.49
CA SER A 269 1.45 -2.62 16.84
C SER A 269 0.97 -3.42 15.64
N GLY A 270 1.61 -4.56 15.40
CA GLY A 270 1.29 -5.45 14.29
C GLY A 270 -0.09 -6.09 14.37
N ALA A 271 -0.63 -6.25 15.57
CA ALA A 271 -1.92 -6.92 15.79
C ALA A 271 -3.07 -6.29 14.98
N GLN A 272 -3.02 -4.97 14.75
CA GLN A 272 -4.06 -4.26 13.97
C GLN A 272 -4.12 -4.65 12.48
N PHE A 273 -3.07 -5.26 11.93
CA PHE A 273 -3.02 -5.67 10.53
C PHE A 273 -3.50 -7.10 10.30
N PHE A 274 -3.59 -7.91 11.37
CA PHE A 274 -4.20 -9.23 11.30
C PHE A 274 -5.72 -9.07 11.40
N LEU A 275 -6.42 -9.57 10.39
CA LEU A 275 -7.86 -9.42 10.25
C LEU A 275 -8.56 -10.72 10.73
N GLY A 276 -9.86 -10.61 11.03
CA GLY A 276 -10.68 -11.75 11.51
C GLY A 276 -10.62 -11.94 13.02
N ASP A 277 -11.36 -12.94 13.50
CA ASP A 277 -11.61 -13.21 14.93
C ASP A 277 -10.54 -14.10 15.58
N GLY A 278 -9.51 -14.49 14.81
CA GLY A 278 -8.41 -15.31 15.31
C GLY A 278 -7.48 -14.52 16.22
N ALA A 279 -6.73 -15.23 17.09
CA ALA A 279 -5.71 -14.61 17.92
C ALA A 279 -4.57 -14.08 17.03
N ALA A 280 -4.48 -12.76 16.87
CA ALA A 280 -3.39 -12.13 16.15
C ALA A 280 -2.05 -12.36 16.85
N PRO A 281 -0.96 -12.60 16.09
CA PRO A 281 0.38 -12.59 16.67
C PRO A 281 0.67 -11.24 17.34
N LYS A 282 1.19 -11.27 18.58
CA LYS A 282 1.36 -10.06 19.38
C LYS A 282 2.74 -9.41 19.23
N ASN A 283 3.69 -10.12 18.65
CA ASN A 283 5.10 -9.73 18.59
C ASN A 283 5.53 -9.02 17.32
N PHE A 284 4.60 -8.64 16.45
CA PHE A 284 4.92 -7.86 15.27
C PHE A 284 4.68 -6.36 15.48
N MET A 285 5.51 -5.53 14.85
CA MET A 285 5.34 -4.07 14.82
C MET A 285 5.78 -3.47 13.49
N ARG A 286 5.24 -2.29 13.18
CA ARG A 286 5.58 -1.54 11.98
C ARG A 286 6.19 -0.19 12.35
N LEU A 287 7.36 0.10 11.78
CA LEU A 287 8.07 1.36 11.95
C LEU A 287 8.01 2.17 10.66
N GLY A 288 7.29 3.29 10.69
CA GLY A 288 7.32 4.29 9.62
C GLY A 288 8.53 5.20 9.77
N PHE A 289 9.32 5.37 8.71
CA PHE A 289 10.56 6.18 8.78
C PHE A 289 10.66 7.24 7.67
N HIS A 290 9.83 7.17 6.65
CA HIS A 290 9.94 8.05 5.49
C HIS A 290 9.65 9.54 5.79
N ALA A 291 8.88 9.84 6.82
CA ALA A 291 8.50 11.20 7.22
C ALA A 291 9.30 11.73 8.42
N ILE A 292 10.25 10.92 8.96
CA ILE A 292 11.03 11.28 10.14
C ILE A 292 12.36 11.91 9.70
N ASP A 293 12.78 12.98 10.35
CA ASP A 293 14.10 13.56 10.14
C ASP A 293 15.19 12.52 10.41
N ALA A 294 16.16 12.40 9.49
CA ALA A 294 17.20 11.39 9.55
C ALA A 294 17.94 11.35 10.90
N GLU A 295 18.18 12.52 11.49
CA GLU A 295 18.87 12.69 12.79
C GLU A 295 18.07 12.14 13.98
N ARG A 296 16.74 11.99 13.84
CA ARG A 296 15.85 11.48 14.87
C ARG A 296 15.69 9.96 14.84
N ILE A 297 16.07 9.29 13.75
CA ILE A 297 15.87 7.84 13.57
C ILE A 297 16.64 7.06 14.64
N ARG A 298 17.95 7.25 14.75
CA ARG A 298 18.77 6.50 15.71
C ARG A 298 18.36 6.75 17.16
N PRO A 299 18.17 8.00 17.63
CA PRO A 299 17.67 8.24 18.99
C PRO A 299 16.30 7.60 19.26
N GLY A 300 15.41 7.58 18.26
CA GLY A 300 14.11 6.94 18.40
C GLY A 300 14.20 5.42 18.55
N VAL A 301 15.06 4.76 17.76
CA VAL A 301 15.31 3.31 17.87
C VAL A 301 15.98 2.96 19.18
N GLN A 302 16.96 3.75 19.64
CA GLN A 302 17.62 3.54 20.92
C GLN A 302 16.62 3.60 22.08
N LYS A 303 15.77 4.62 22.14
CA LYS A 303 14.70 4.69 23.14
C LYS A 303 13.74 3.50 23.07
N LEU A 304 13.40 3.06 21.86
CA LEU A 304 12.55 1.88 21.69
C LEU A 304 13.20 0.63 22.27
N GLY A 305 14.54 0.47 22.10
CA GLY A 305 15.33 -0.61 22.70
C GLY A 305 15.32 -0.56 24.22
N GLU A 306 15.51 0.62 24.80
CA GLU A 306 15.46 0.83 26.27
C GLU A 306 14.08 0.46 26.84
N VAL A 307 12.99 0.84 26.14
CA VAL A 307 11.62 0.48 26.55
C VAL A 307 11.38 -1.02 26.42
N LEU A 308 11.86 -1.64 25.33
CA LEU A 308 11.72 -3.08 25.13
C LEU A 308 12.43 -3.90 26.20
N ALA A 309 13.63 -3.48 26.62
CA ALA A 309 14.40 -4.12 27.67
C ALA A 309 13.75 -4.02 29.08
N GLY A 310 12.84 -3.06 29.27
CA GLY A 310 12.11 -2.83 30.52
C GLY A 310 10.74 -3.54 30.61
N LEU A 311 10.32 -4.25 29.56
CA LEU A 311 9.04 -4.98 29.49
C LEU A 311 9.17 -6.46 29.81
#